data_b5b2b1dafc82e4ebd68d84e6a5b45594
#
_entry.id   b5b2b1dafc82e4ebd68d84e6a5b45594
#
_cell.length_a   1.000
_cell.length_b   1.000
_cell.length_c   1.000
_cell.angle_alpha   90.00
_cell.angle_beta   90.00
_cell.angle_gamma   90.00
#
_symmetry.space_group_name_H-M   'P 1'
#
loop_
_entity.id
_entity.type
_entity.pdbx_description
1 polymer ?
#
loop_
_entity_poly.entity_id
_entity_poly.type
_entity_poly.pdbx_seq_one_letter_code
_entity_poly.pdbx_strand_id
1 'polypeptide(L)'
;WSICSWALNMSDMQTGKKSNKTGWEVYENCKNAGAIIATGHEHVYSRTKTLIDIENQIVDPEWSERNKLRIKEDSTFVFVSGIGGKTIRAQERCLPLSYPYGCNGEWANIYTSDQHATFGALFCTFNADGQPNKAYCYFKDIDGGIIDEFTITNFLGTYPDNTDLIDVDMSDMDLTSHVFSNKVIIDSNLSNTILIGADLSNAVLIGTTLTGADLTDANLTGVSLAYKDLTGTILREANLTDGSLAGVDLSGKDLTGTILRGADLSNANLTGVDLSGKDLTGAILKGVDLSDRDLAGTMLRGTNLSYSILTDVNLSGKDLEG
;
A
#
# COMPACT_ATOMS: atom_id res chain seq x y z
N TRP A 1 -4.06 -1.14 -15.38
CA TRP A 1 -2.94 -0.28 -15.77
C TRP A 1 -3.39 0.75 -16.80
N SER A 2 -3.13 2.03 -16.55
CA SER A 2 -3.42 3.11 -17.49
C SER A 2 -2.11 3.71 -17.99
N ILE A 3 -2.02 3.98 -19.30
CA ILE A 3 -0.84 4.59 -19.90
C ILE A 3 -1.31 5.78 -20.75
N CYS A 4 -0.84 6.96 -20.42
CA CYS A 4 -0.96 8.13 -21.25
C CYS A 4 0.27 8.23 -22.16
N SER A 5 0.08 8.31 -23.45
CA SER A 5 1.23 8.47 -24.36
C SER A 5 0.96 9.49 -25.47
N TRP A 6 1.98 10.30 -25.78
CA TRP A 6 1.96 11.24 -26.89
C TRP A 6 3.39 11.57 -27.37
N ALA A 7 3.49 12.14 -28.55
CA ALA A 7 4.80 12.35 -29.18
C ALA A 7 5.52 13.65 -28.77
N LEU A 8 4.83 14.61 -28.17
CA LEU A 8 5.39 15.96 -27.91
C LEU A 8 5.52 16.21 -26.42
N ASN A 9 6.63 16.77 -25.98
CA ASN A 9 6.96 16.99 -24.58
C ASN A 9 6.90 18.45 -24.17
N MET A 10 6.74 18.71 -22.86
CA MET A 10 7.15 19.95 -22.22
C MET A 10 8.69 20.00 -22.12
N SER A 11 9.28 21.18 -22.19
CA SER A 11 10.73 21.34 -22.14
C SER A 11 11.35 20.81 -20.86
N ASP A 12 10.64 20.91 -19.74
CA ASP A 12 11.13 20.52 -18.42
C ASP A 12 10.97 19.00 -18.15
N MET A 13 10.18 18.31 -19.01
CA MET A 13 10.03 16.84 -19.00
C MET A 13 10.91 16.17 -20.08
N GLN A 14 12.04 16.75 -20.39
CA GLN A 14 13.02 16.17 -21.33
C GLN A 14 14.44 16.70 -21.04
N THR A 15 15.44 15.93 -21.40
CA THR A 15 16.84 16.29 -21.18
C THR A 15 17.47 17.05 -22.36
N GLY A 16 16.76 17.16 -23.47
CA GLY A 16 17.16 17.93 -24.67
C GLY A 16 16.65 19.38 -24.66
N LYS A 17 16.77 20.09 -25.77
CA LYS A 17 16.49 21.52 -25.86
C LYS A 17 15.26 21.92 -26.65
N LYS A 18 14.35 21.01 -26.94
CA LYS A 18 13.11 21.34 -27.63
C LYS A 18 12.21 22.23 -26.79
N SER A 19 11.53 23.15 -27.45
CA SER A 19 10.57 24.04 -26.81
C SER A 19 9.29 23.29 -26.39
N ASN A 20 8.54 23.86 -25.44
CA ASN A 20 7.23 23.36 -25.03
C ASN A 20 6.29 23.21 -26.22
N LYS A 21 5.68 22.04 -26.36
CA LYS A 21 4.75 21.67 -27.42
C LYS A 21 3.40 21.15 -26.91
N THR A 22 3.33 20.84 -25.63
CA THR A 22 2.15 20.30 -24.93
C THR A 22 1.91 21.16 -23.69
N GLY A 23 0.69 21.32 -23.23
CA GLY A 23 0.41 22.01 -21.97
C GLY A 23 0.56 21.09 -20.76
N TRP A 24 0.80 21.66 -19.57
CA TRP A 24 0.87 20.93 -18.32
C TRP A 24 -0.43 20.20 -17.98
N GLU A 25 -1.57 20.73 -18.39
CA GLU A 25 -2.89 20.14 -18.16
C GLU A 25 -2.96 18.67 -18.59
N VAL A 26 -2.30 18.29 -19.70
CA VAL A 26 -2.27 16.90 -20.15
C VAL A 26 -1.50 16.01 -19.18
N TYR A 27 -0.39 16.49 -18.64
CA TYR A 27 0.39 15.76 -17.64
C TYR A 27 -0.38 15.61 -16.33
N GLU A 28 -0.99 16.68 -15.87
CA GLU A 28 -1.77 16.68 -14.63
C GLU A 28 -3.00 15.77 -14.73
N ASN A 29 -3.74 15.82 -15.84
CA ASN A 29 -4.87 14.92 -16.06
C ASN A 29 -4.45 13.44 -16.03
N CYS A 30 -3.30 13.11 -16.60
CA CYS A 30 -2.77 11.74 -16.58
C CYS A 30 -2.28 11.34 -15.19
N LYS A 31 -1.64 12.25 -14.44
CA LYS A 31 -1.24 12.01 -13.05
C LYS A 31 -2.45 11.76 -12.16
N ASN A 32 -3.48 12.61 -12.25
CA ASN A 32 -4.70 12.49 -11.46
C ASN A 32 -5.50 11.22 -11.79
N ALA A 33 -5.38 10.72 -13.01
CA ALA A 33 -5.92 9.42 -13.42
C ALA A 33 -5.00 8.23 -13.02
N GLY A 34 -3.87 8.51 -12.36
CA GLY A 34 -2.89 7.49 -12.00
C GLY A 34 -2.36 6.71 -13.19
N ALA A 35 -2.05 7.40 -14.26
CA ALA A 35 -1.53 6.76 -15.46
C ALA A 35 0.00 6.91 -15.53
N ILE A 36 0.67 5.89 -16.07
CA ILE A 36 2.06 5.99 -16.51
C ILE A 36 2.13 7.01 -17.65
N ILE A 37 3.08 7.94 -17.60
CA ILE A 37 3.24 8.94 -18.64
C ILE A 37 4.42 8.57 -19.53
N ALA A 38 4.12 8.29 -20.81
CA ALA A 38 5.07 7.88 -21.83
C ALA A 38 5.13 8.93 -22.93
N THR A 39 6.30 9.49 -23.18
CA THR A 39 6.48 10.50 -24.22
C THR A 39 7.63 10.14 -25.19
N GLY A 40 7.64 10.78 -26.36
CA GLY A 40 8.67 10.60 -27.38
C GLY A 40 9.29 11.93 -27.77
N HIS A 41 9.42 12.21 -29.06
CA HIS A 41 9.89 13.45 -29.69
C HIS A 41 11.35 13.84 -29.43
N GLU A 42 11.84 13.80 -28.21
CA GLU A 42 13.26 13.96 -27.93
C GLU A 42 13.99 12.65 -28.20
N HIS A 43 15.14 12.74 -28.91
CA HIS A 43 15.87 11.53 -29.27
C HIS A 43 16.82 11.10 -28.15
N VAL A 44 16.26 10.82 -27.00
CA VAL A 44 16.94 10.36 -25.79
C VAL A 44 16.08 9.32 -25.10
N TYR A 45 16.66 8.57 -24.17
CA TYR A 45 15.91 7.89 -23.12
C TYR A 45 16.12 8.64 -21.81
N SER A 46 15.05 8.88 -21.09
CA SER A 46 15.12 9.41 -19.73
C SER A 46 13.87 9.01 -18.95
N ARG A 47 14.02 8.82 -17.65
CA ARG A 47 12.94 8.45 -16.74
C ARG A 47 13.09 9.21 -15.44
N THR A 48 11.97 9.76 -14.94
CA THR A 48 11.93 10.41 -13.63
C THR A 48 11.80 9.37 -12.51
N LYS A 49 12.02 9.81 -11.28
CA LYS A 49 11.49 9.16 -10.08
C LYS A 49 9.97 9.36 -10.03
N THR A 50 9.30 8.83 -9.00
CA THR A 50 7.89 9.15 -8.74
C THR A 50 7.76 10.63 -8.40
N LEU A 51 6.83 11.33 -9.06
CA LEU A 51 6.57 12.76 -8.89
C LEU A 51 5.15 12.97 -8.34
N ILE A 52 5.01 13.90 -7.40
CA ILE A 52 3.73 14.41 -6.89
C ILE A 52 3.33 15.72 -7.56
N ASP A 53 4.28 16.44 -8.11
CA ASP A 53 4.05 17.65 -8.91
C ASP A 53 4.95 17.59 -10.14
N ILE A 54 4.34 17.44 -11.32
CA ILE A 54 5.09 17.24 -12.56
C ILE A 54 5.60 18.58 -13.09
N GLU A 55 4.80 19.63 -12.99
CA GLU A 55 5.16 20.98 -13.48
C GLU A 55 6.37 21.53 -12.72
N ASN A 56 6.38 21.39 -11.40
CA ASN A 56 7.47 21.84 -10.55
C ASN A 56 8.55 20.76 -10.30
N GLN A 57 8.39 19.56 -10.88
CA GLN A 57 9.34 18.43 -10.80
C GLN A 57 9.62 17.99 -9.36
N ILE A 58 8.58 17.98 -8.51
CA ILE A 58 8.71 17.58 -7.12
C ILE A 58 8.64 16.06 -7.00
N VAL A 59 9.75 15.47 -6.55
CA VAL A 59 9.84 14.05 -6.24
C VAL A 59 9.01 13.74 -5.01
N ASP A 60 8.29 12.63 -5.02
CA ASP A 60 7.55 12.14 -3.86
C ASP A 60 8.53 11.88 -2.69
N PRO A 61 8.41 12.62 -1.57
CA PRO A 61 9.34 12.48 -0.45
C PRO A 61 9.20 11.14 0.28
N GLU A 62 8.01 10.52 0.20
CA GLU A 62 7.73 9.22 0.80
C GLU A 62 8.16 8.06 -0.11
N TRP A 63 8.40 8.32 -1.40
CA TRP A 63 8.75 7.32 -2.38
C TRP A 63 9.78 7.82 -3.39
N SER A 64 10.98 8.11 -2.92
CA SER A 64 12.07 8.71 -3.70
C SER A 64 13.06 7.71 -4.29
N GLU A 65 12.78 6.40 -4.20
CA GLU A 65 13.65 5.35 -4.69
C GLU A 65 13.84 5.44 -6.21
N ARG A 66 15.08 5.24 -6.66
CA ARG A 66 15.44 5.37 -8.07
C ARG A 66 14.77 4.33 -8.96
N ASN A 67 14.74 3.08 -8.52
CA ASN A 67 14.35 1.93 -9.34
C ASN A 67 13.09 1.22 -8.86
N LYS A 68 12.43 1.75 -7.85
CA LYS A 68 11.10 1.34 -7.44
C LYS A 68 10.19 2.54 -7.61
N LEU A 69 9.25 2.45 -8.50
CA LEU A 69 8.30 3.51 -8.79
C LEU A 69 6.92 3.14 -8.26
N ARG A 70 6.12 4.15 -7.92
CA ARG A 70 4.72 3.94 -7.60
C ARG A 70 3.81 4.81 -8.45
N ILE A 71 2.60 4.33 -8.64
CA ILE A 71 1.49 5.06 -9.23
C ILE A 71 0.34 5.02 -8.24
N LYS A 72 -0.15 6.17 -7.84
CA LYS A 72 -1.37 6.34 -7.05
C LYS A 72 -2.11 7.57 -7.56
N GLU A 73 -3.30 7.83 -7.04
CA GLU A 73 -3.95 9.12 -7.26
C GLU A 73 -2.97 10.24 -6.88
N ASP A 74 -2.82 11.23 -7.74
CA ASP A 74 -1.91 12.38 -7.59
C ASP A 74 -0.39 12.07 -7.60
N SER A 75 0.04 10.87 -7.95
CA SER A 75 1.47 10.61 -8.17
C SER A 75 1.73 9.66 -9.33
N THR A 76 2.77 9.93 -10.11
CA THR A 76 3.22 9.10 -11.22
C THR A 76 4.67 9.39 -11.56
N PHE A 77 5.14 8.82 -12.66
CA PHE A 77 6.44 9.12 -13.25
C PHE A 77 6.32 9.34 -14.75
N VAL A 78 7.30 10.03 -15.30
CA VAL A 78 7.37 10.31 -16.72
C VAL A 78 8.58 9.62 -17.31
N PHE A 79 8.43 8.97 -18.45
CA PHE A 79 9.58 8.54 -19.24
C PHE A 79 9.51 9.03 -20.68
N VAL A 80 10.68 9.29 -21.25
CA VAL A 80 10.88 9.64 -22.64
C VAL A 80 11.64 8.50 -23.31
N SER A 81 11.09 7.92 -24.36
CA SER A 81 11.75 6.84 -25.10
C SER A 81 11.71 7.17 -26.60
N GLY A 82 12.59 8.08 -27.03
CA GLY A 82 12.66 8.59 -28.39
C GLY A 82 13.83 8.07 -29.24
N ILE A 83 14.63 7.12 -28.73
CA ILE A 83 15.85 6.62 -29.42
C ILE A 83 15.60 5.40 -30.31
N GLY A 84 14.58 5.47 -31.14
CA GLY A 84 14.21 4.41 -32.08
C GLY A 84 14.59 4.72 -33.56
N GLY A 85 15.85 5.00 -33.88
CA GLY A 85 16.31 5.10 -35.27
C GLY A 85 16.55 6.52 -35.81
N LYS A 86 16.76 7.50 -34.94
CA LYS A 86 17.18 8.88 -35.26
C LYS A 86 18.49 9.23 -34.55
N THR A 87 19.12 10.31 -34.91
CA THR A 87 20.34 10.81 -34.23
C THR A 87 20.07 11.03 -32.76
N ILE A 88 20.82 10.37 -31.90
CA ILE A 88 20.73 10.51 -30.44
C ILE A 88 21.32 11.87 -30.05
N ARG A 89 20.65 12.57 -29.14
CA ARG A 89 21.02 13.91 -28.69
C ARG A 89 21.80 13.89 -27.38
N ALA A 90 22.54 14.98 -27.16
CA ALA A 90 23.23 15.25 -25.92
C ALA A 90 22.24 15.70 -24.84
N GLN A 91 22.64 15.56 -23.56
CA GLN A 91 21.94 16.16 -22.43
C GLN A 91 22.26 17.67 -22.43
N GLU A 92 21.26 18.49 -22.63
CA GLU A 92 21.43 19.94 -22.70
C GLU A 92 20.80 20.68 -21.49
N ARG A 93 20.08 19.98 -20.64
CA ARG A 93 19.40 20.54 -19.46
C ARG A 93 19.71 19.76 -18.21
N CYS A 94 19.64 20.49 -17.09
CA CYS A 94 19.69 19.90 -15.76
C CYS A 94 20.93 19.01 -15.55
N LEU A 95 22.11 19.54 -15.86
CA LEU A 95 23.38 18.91 -15.50
C LEU A 95 23.49 18.71 -13.97
N PRO A 96 24.05 17.63 -13.49
CA PRO A 96 25.23 16.94 -13.99
C PRO A 96 24.91 15.77 -14.96
N LEU A 97 25.96 15.33 -15.65
CA LEU A 97 25.94 14.14 -16.54
C LEU A 97 26.00 12.81 -15.78
N SER A 98 26.01 12.85 -14.46
CA SER A 98 26.03 11.69 -13.57
C SER A 98 24.95 11.81 -12.49
N TYR A 99 24.48 10.66 -11.98
CA TYR A 99 23.47 10.63 -10.89
C TYR A 99 23.95 11.37 -9.63
N PRO A 100 23.07 12.13 -8.94
CA PRO A 100 21.65 12.36 -9.22
C PRO A 100 21.46 13.32 -10.39
N TYR A 101 20.65 12.91 -11.37
CA TYR A 101 20.35 13.71 -12.56
C TYR A 101 19.20 14.68 -12.30
N GLY A 102 19.16 15.78 -13.07
CA GLY A 102 18.09 16.75 -13.07
C GLY A 102 18.41 18.02 -12.30
N CYS A 103 17.53 19.02 -12.44
CA CYS A 103 17.65 20.31 -11.75
C CYS A 103 17.38 20.18 -10.25
N ASN A 104 16.50 19.26 -9.87
CA ASN A 104 16.09 18.96 -8.49
C ASN A 104 16.34 17.48 -8.10
N GLY A 105 17.15 16.74 -8.89
CA GLY A 105 17.39 15.31 -8.68
C GLY A 105 16.19 14.42 -9.04
N GLU A 106 15.27 14.93 -9.86
CA GLU A 106 14.02 14.28 -10.27
C GLU A 106 14.22 13.14 -11.27
N TRP A 107 15.33 13.15 -12.05
CA TRP A 107 15.59 12.09 -13.00
C TRP A 107 16.23 10.87 -12.35
N ALA A 108 15.63 9.73 -12.54
CA ALA A 108 16.16 8.45 -12.07
C ALA A 108 17.19 7.87 -13.03
N ASN A 109 16.99 7.98 -14.34
CA ASN A 109 17.93 7.55 -15.37
C ASN A 109 17.88 8.46 -16.59
N ILE A 110 19.04 8.62 -17.22
CA ILE A 110 19.24 9.38 -18.46
C ILE A 110 20.19 8.59 -19.35
N TYR A 111 19.88 8.48 -20.65
CA TYR A 111 20.69 7.81 -21.63
C TYR A 111 20.67 8.61 -22.94
N THR A 112 21.72 9.39 -23.15
CA THR A 112 21.89 10.34 -24.24
C THR A 112 23.25 10.12 -24.93
N SER A 113 23.59 10.89 -25.91
CA SER A 113 24.90 10.78 -26.56
C SER A 113 26.07 11.03 -25.59
N ASP A 114 25.86 11.79 -24.52
CA ASP A 114 26.89 12.03 -23.50
C ASP A 114 27.16 10.80 -22.63
N GLN A 115 26.24 9.87 -22.55
CA GLN A 115 26.40 8.54 -21.95
C GLN A 115 26.72 7.48 -23.03
N HIS A 116 27.15 7.88 -24.21
CA HIS A 116 27.43 6.99 -25.35
C HIS A 116 26.24 6.11 -25.76
N ALA A 117 25.02 6.67 -25.67
CA ALA A 117 23.81 5.94 -25.96
C ALA A 117 23.78 5.39 -27.38
N THR A 118 23.31 4.16 -27.49
CA THR A 118 22.91 3.52 -28.76
C THR A 118 21.39 3.45 -28.85
N PHE A 119 20.85 2.98 -29.96
CA PHE A 119 19.38 2.79 -30.09
C PHE A 119 18.90 1.72 -29.14
N GLY A 120 17.62 1.82 -28.75
CA GLY A 120 17.05 0.86 -27.84
C GLY A 120 15.55 1.02 -27.67
N ALA A 121 14.96 0.18 -26.80
CA ALA A 121 13.56 0.22 -26.49
C ALA A 121 13.30 -0.11 -25.01
N LEU A 122 12.21 0.44 -24.48
CA LEU A 122 11.68 0.11 -23.17
C LEU A 122 10.70 -1.06 -23.30
N PHE A 123 10.90 -2.07 -22.49
CA PHE A 123 10.02 -3.25 -22.35
C PHE A 123 9.42 -3.26 -20.98
N CYS A 124 8.13 -3.55 -20.86
CA CYS A 124 7.44 -3.71 -19.59
C CYS A 124 6.61 -5.00 -19.58
N THR A 125 6.73 -5.76 -18.51
CA THR A 125 5.85 -6.89 -18.18
C THR A 125 4.91 -6.44 -17.08
N PHE A 126 3.63 -6.35 -17.39
CA PHE A 126 2.58 -6.06 -16.41
C PHE A 126 2.12 -7.35 -15.75
N ASN A 127 1.58 -7.25 -14.53
CA ASN A 127 1.24 -8.37 -13.67
C ASN A 127 2.49 -9.26 -13.40
N ALA A 128 3.61 -8.60 -13.14
CA ALA A 128 4.88 -9.26 -12.90
C ALA A 128 4.78 -10.15 -11.65
N ASP A 129 5.41 -11.32 -11.70
CA ASP A 129 5.38 -12.33 -10.63
C ASP A 129 3.96 -12.76 -10.21
N GLY A 130 2.97 -12.65 -11.12
CA GLY A 130 1.56 -12.95 -10.84
C GLY A 130 0.84 -11.85 -10.05
N GLN A 131 1.48 -10.71 -9.78
CA GLN A 131 0.91 -9.61 -9.02
C GLN A 131 0.25 -8.58 -9.94
N PRO A 132 -1.08 -8.39 -9.88
CA PRO A 132 -1.81 -7.53 -10.82
C PRO A 132 -1.48 -6.03 -10.68
N ASN A 133 -0.95 -5.63 -9.54
CA ASN A 133 -0.53 -4.25 -9.25
C ASN A 133 0.95 -3.97 -9.52
N LYS A 134 1.72 -4.98 -9.99
CA LYS A 134 3.16 -4.85 -10.21
C LYS A 134 3.53 -4.94 -11.68
N ALA A 135 4.45 -4.09 -12.10
CA ALA A 135 5.10 -4.21 -13.39
C ALA A 135 6.62 -4.20 -13.22
N TYR A 136 7.29 -4.94 -14.09
CA TYR A 136 8.74 -4.92 -14.22
C TYR A 136 9.10 -4.34 -15.59
N CYS A 137 9.93 -3.31 -15.62
CA CYS A 137 10.34 -2.64 -16.82
C CYS A 137 11.87 -2.58 -16.95
N TYR A 138 12.36 -2.69 -18.18
CA TYR A 138 13.77 -2.46 -18.48
C TYR A 138 13.93 -1.78 -19.84
N PHE A 139 14.91 -0.89 -19.93
CA PHE A 139 15.36 -0.32 -21.21
C PHE A 139 16.58 -1.08 -21.69
N LYS A 140 16.49 -1.66 -22.90
CA LYS A 140 17.55 -2.44 -23.51
C LYS A 140 18.01 -1.77 -24.80
N ASP A 141 19.32 -1.61 -24.95
CA ASP A 141 19.93 -1.11 -26.19
C ASP A 141 20.13 -2.20 -27.25
N ILE A 142 20.51 -1.80 -28.46
CA ILE A 142 20.71 -2.73 -29.58
C ILE A 142 21.93 -3.64 -29.40
N ASP A 143 22.87 -3.27 -28.53
CA ASP A 143 24.05 -4.06 -28.21
C ASP A 143 23.75 -5.12 -27.13
N GLY A 144 22.52 -5.12 -26.63
CA GLY A 144 22.00 -6.10 -25.65
C GLY A 144 22.21 -5.69 -24.18
N GLY A 145 22.74 -4.49 -23.94
CA GLY A 145 22.92 -3.93 -22.60
C GLY A 145 21.60 -3.50 -21.97
N ILE A 146 21.40 -3.84 -20.70
CA ILE A 146 20.30 -3.27 -19.90
C ILE A 146 20.78 -1.98 -19.28
N ILE A 147 20.20 -0.86 -19.73
CA ILE A 147 20.61 0.50 -19.37
C ILE A 147 19.82 1.02 -18.17
N ASP A 148 18.56 0.62 -18.08
CA ASP A 148 17.66 0.95 -16.97
C ASP A 148 16.81 -0.26 -16.63
N GLU A 149 16.55 -0.44 -15.35
CA GLU A 149 15.76 -1.55 -14.81
C GLU A 149 15.01 -1.05 -13.59
N PHE A 150 13.68 -1.25 -13.55
CA PHE A 150 12.86 -0.74 -12.47
C PHE A 150 11.55 -1.52 -12.32
N THR A 151 10.99 -1.44 -11.13
CA THR A 151 9.65 -1.94 -10.84
C THR A 151 8.67 -0.79 -10.68
N ILE A 152 7.41 -1.06 -10.99
CA ILE A 152 6.30 -0.13 -10.76
C ILE A 152 5.29 -0.84 -9.89
N THR A 153 4.85 -0.20 -8.80
CA THR A 153 3.71 -0.65 -8.01
C THR A 153 2.55 0.31 -8.26
N ASN A 154 1.41 -0.24 -8.66
CA ASN A 154 0.20 0.51 -8.90
C ASN A 154 -0.69 0.45 -7.64
N PHE A 155 -0.89 1.59 -7.00
CA PHE A 155 -1.73 1.76 -5.82
C PHE A 155 -3.15 2.24 -6.15
N LEU A 156 -3.48 2.41 -7.43
CA LEU A 156 -4.83 2.77 -7.88
C LEU A 156 -5.77 1.57 -8.00
N GLY A 157 -5.28 0.39 -7.70
CA GLY A 157 -6.03 -0.83 -7.90
C GLY A 157 -7.30 -0.90 -7.07
N THR A 158 -8.44 -0.57 -7.67
CA THR A 158 -9.59 -1.42 -7.43
C THR A 158 -9.18 -2.80 -7.95
N TYR A 159 -8.77 -3.70 -7.05
CA TYR A 159 -8.73 -5.12 -7.40
C TYR A 159 -10.10 -5.46 -7.98
N PRO A 160 -10.19 -6.13 -9.16
CA PRO A 160 -11.46 -6.40 -9.80
C PRO A 160 -12.43 -6.97 -8.78
N ASP A 161 -13.64 -6.43 -8.68
CA ASP A 161 -14.62 -6.69 -7.63
C ASP A 161 -14.92 -8.18 -7.36
N ASN A 162 -14.43 -9.08 -8.21
CA ASN A 162 -14.71 -10.51 -8.17
C ASN A 162 -13.46 -11.42 -8.16
N THR A 163 -12.24 -10.92 -7.95
CA THR A 163 -11.06 -11.78 -7.88
C THR A 163 -10.60 -11.99 -6.44
N ASP A 164 -10.37 -13.24 -6.09
CA ASP A 164 -9.64 -13.62 -4.89
C ASP A 164 -8.19 -13.11 -4.99
N LEU A 165 -7.62 -12.73 -3.85
CA LEU A 165 -6.26 -12.24 -3.75
C LEU A 165 -5.38 -13.35 -3.17
N ILE A 166 -4.65 -14.04 -4.05
CA ILE A 166 -3.79 -15.17 -3.65
C ILE A 166 -2.35 -14.82 -3.98
N ASP A 167 -1.44 -15.00 -3.00
CA ASP A 167 0.00 -14.69 -3.12
C ASP A 167 0.28 -13.24 -3.57
N VAL A 168 -0.57 -12.27 -3.16
CA VAL A 168 -0.42 -10.87 -3.55
C VAL A 168 0.40 -10.11 -2.51
N ASP A 169 1.40 -9.37 -2.96
CA ASP A 169 2.12 -8.43 -2.10
C ASP A 169 1.46 -7.05 -2.19
N MET A 170 0.81 -6.66 -1.09
CA MET A 170 0.18 -5.35 -0.90
C MET A 170 0.89 -4.56 0.22
N SER A 171 2.08 -5.01 0.64
CA SER A 171 2.82 -4.33 1.71
C SER A 171 3.07 -2.86 1.41
N ASP A 172 3.06 -2.05 2.45
CA ASP A 172 3.27 -0.60 2.41
C ASP A 172 2.26 0.18 1.52
N MET A 173 1.14 -0.47 1.10
CA MET A 173 0.11 0.18 0.29
C MET A 173 -0.81 1.05 1.14
N ASP A 174 -1.28 2.15 0.55
CA ASP A 174 -2.43 2.91 1.06
C ASP A 174 -3.71 2.31 0.46
N LEU A 175 -4.47 1.63 1.30
CA LEU A 175 -5.74 0.97 0.99
C LEU A 175 -6.88 1.58 1.82
N THR A 176 -6.74 2.86 2.18
CA THR A 176 -7.75 3.62 2.92
C THR A 176 -9.12 3.50 2.25
N SER A 177 -10.13 3.15 3.04
CA SER A 177 -11.53 2.97 2.59
C SER A 177 -11.73 1.92 1.47
N HIS A 178 -10.74 1.05 1.21
CA HIS A 178 -10.87 -0.02 0.22
C HIS A 178 -11.90 -1.06 0.63
N VAL A 179 -12.59 -1.64 -0.36
CA VAL A 179 -13.62 -2.66 -0.12
C VAL A 179 -13.06 -4.04 -0.43
N PHE A 180 -12.87 -4.83 0.64
CA PHE A 180 -12.44 -6.23 0.59
C PHE A 180 -13.52 -7.16 1.15
N SER A 181 -14.74 -6.66 1.35
CA SER A 181 -15.82 -7.46 1.94
C SER A 181 -16.09 -8.74 1.14
N ASN A 182 -16.20 -9.86 1.89
CA ASN A 182 -16.40 -11.20 1.33
C ASN A 182 -15.27 -11.70 0.39
N LYS A 183 -14.13 -11.03 0.31
CA LYS A 183 -13.01 -11.48 -0.52
C LYS A 183 -12.23 -12.60 0.15
N VAL A 184 -11.67 -13.46 -0.68
CA VAL A 184 -10.70 -14.47 -0.26
C VAL A 184 -9.30 -13.92 -0.49
N ILE A 185 -8.55 -13.70 0.61
CA ILE A 185 -7.19 -13.14 0.61
C ILE A 185 -6.29 -14.20 1.26
N ILE A 186 -5.56 -14.96 0.43
CA ILE A 186 -4.76 -16.10 0.88
C ILE A 186 -3.29 -15.84 0.63
N ASP A 187 -2.45 -16.20 1.62
CA ASP A 187 -0.98 -16.15 1.55
C ASP A 187 -0.42 -14.79 1.09
N SER A 188 -1.22 -13.72 1.26
CA SER A 188 -0.92 -12.37 0.80
C SER A 188 -0.26 -11.54 1.89
N ASN A 189 0.60 -10.62 1.48
CA ASN A 189 1.32 -9.72 2.37
C ASN A 189 0.63 -8.37 2.47
N LEU A 190 0.05 -8.07 3.64
CA LEU A 190 -0.54 -6.77 4.00
C LEU A 190 0.29 -6.06 5.09
N SER A 191 1.58 -6.36 5.21
CA SER A 191 2.44 -5.72 6.22
C SER A 191 2.54 -4.22 5.98
N ASN A 192 2.46 -3.43 7.05
CA ASN A 192 2.56 -1.97 7.02
C ASN A 192 1.53 -1.26 6.11
N THR A 193 0.48 -1.95 5.66
CA THR A 193 -0.57 -1.32 4.86
C THR A 193 -1.37 -0.31 5.68
N ILE A 194 -1.82 0.76 5.02
CA ILE A 194 -2.79 1.69 5.58
C ILE A 194 -4.19 1.20 5.16
N LEU A 195 -4.94 0.63 6.09
CA LEU A 195 -6.29 0.09 5.90
C LEU A 195 -7.34 0.90 6.66
N ILE A 196 -7.08 2.18 6.89
CA ILE A 196 -7.97 3.09 7.64
C ILE A 196 -9.35 3.12 6.98
N GLY A 197 -10.39 2.78 7.74
CA GLY A 197 -11.78 2.74 7.26
C GLY A 197 -12.04 1.71 6.17
N ALA A 198 -11.13 0.77 5.90
CA ALA A 198 -11.34 -0.29 4.90
C ALA A 198 -12.44 -1.26 5.33
N ASP A 199 -13.22 -1.75 4.37
CA ASP A 199 -14.22 -2.79 4.62
C ASP A 199 -13.66 -4.18 4.30
N LEU A 200 -13.29 -4.93 5.34
CA LEU A 200 -12.85 -6.32 5.25
C LEU A 200 -13.93 -7.29 5.75
N SER A 201 -15.18 -6.84 5.93
CA SER A 201 -16.23 -7.67 6.52
C SER A 201 -16.37 -9.02 5.82
N ASN A 202 -16.38 -10.11 6.61
CA ASN A 202 -16.40 -11.49 6.14
C ASN A 202 -15.28 -11.88 5.20
N ALA A 203 -14.20 -11.10 5.09
CA ALA A 203 -13.04 -11.49 4.30
C ALA A 203 -12.33 -12.71 4.91
N VAL A 204 -11.83 -13.58 4.06
CA VAL A 204 -11.06 -14.76 4.45
C VAL A 204 -9.56 -14.42 4.34
N LEU A 205 -8.86 -14.38 5.47
CA LEU A 205 -7.46 -13.94 5.56
C LEU A 205 -6.50 -15.11 5.89
N ILE A 206 -6.56 -16.20 5.15
CA ILE A 206 -5.71 -17.38 5.40
C ILE A 206 -4.27 -17.09 4.97
N GLY A 207 -3.28 -17.38 5.82
CA GLY A 207 -1.85 -17.15 5.53
C GLY A 207 -1.44 -15.68 5.38
N THR A 208 -2.39 -14.74 5.40
CA THR A 208 -2.15 -13.31 5.21
C THR A 208 -1.37 -12.71 6.37
N THR A 209 -0.35 -11.91 6.08
CA THR A 209 0.41 -11.11 7.06
C THR A 209 -0.22 -9.74 7.26
N LEU A 210 -0.31 -9.28 8.53
CA LEU A 210 -0.87 -7.97 8.90
C LEU A 210 0.06 -7.17 9.83
N THR A 211 1.29 -7.62 10.02
CA THR A 211 2.26 -6.93 10.90
C THR A 211 2.46 -5.47 10.47
N GLY A 212 2.31 -4.56 11.42
CA GLY A 212 2.44 -3.12 11.15
C GLY A 212 1.26 -2.47 10.43
N ALA A 213 0.21 -3.22 10.04
CA ALA A 213 -0.94 -2.65 9.33
C ALA A 213 -1.74 -1.68 10.21
N ASP A 214 -2.20 -0.58 9.64
CA ASP A 214 -3.12 0.35 10.31
C ASP A 214 -4.56 0.02 9.91
N LEU A 215 -5.29 -0.60 10.84
CA LEU A 215 -6.70 -0.98 10.72
C LEU A 215 -7.63 -0.03 11.48
N THR A 216 -7.20 1.21 11.71
CA THR A 216 -8.03 2.22 12.38
C THR A 216 -9.37 2.36 11.65
N ASP A 217 -10.49 2.30 12.40
CA ASP A 217 -11.87 2.41 11.86
C ASP A 217 -12.22 1.36 10.78
N ALA A 218 -11.42 0.31 10.61
CA ALA A 218 -11.70 -0.74 9.63
C ALA A 218 -12.87 -1.63 10.07
N ASN A 219 -13.69 -2.05 9.11
CA ASN A 219 -14.75 -3.03 9.33
C ASN A 219 -14.21 -4.46 9.19
N LEU A 220 -14.00 -5.14 10.29
CA LEU A 220 -13.52 -6.52 10.39
C LEU A 220 -14.63 -7.48 10.88
N THR A 221 -15.90 -7.11 10.69
CA THR A 221 -17.04 -7.95 11.10
C THR A 221 -16.92 -9.35 10.51
N GLY A 222 -16.97 -10.38 11.36
CA GLY A 222 -16.89 -11.79 10.96
C GLY A 222 -15.52 -12.26 10.49
N VAL A 223 -14.48 -11.42 10.54
CA VAL A 223 -13.12 -11.77 10.09
C VAL A 223 -12.41 -12.61 11.14
N SER A 224 -11.71 -13.65 10.71
CA SER A 224 -10.81 -14.42 11.57
C SER A 224 -9.39 -13.87 11.52
N LEU A 225 -8.95 -13.34 12.66
CA LEU A 225 -7.56 -12.99 12.94
C LEU A 225 -6.90 -14.01 13.88
N ALA A 226 -7.55 -15.15 14.13
CA ALA A 226 -7.09 -16.16 15.06
C ALA A 226 -5.64 -16.58 14.77
N TYR A 227 -4.83 -16.58 15.84
CA TYR A 227 -3.40 -16.95 15.83
C TYR A 227 -2.52 -16.11 14.89
N LYS A 228 -3.00 -14.97 14.39
CA LYS A 228 -2.18 -14.07 13.57
C LYS A 228 -1.20 -13.29 14.42
N ASP A 229 -0.05 -13.03 13.84
CA ASP A 229 0.89 -12.05 14.37
C ASP A 229 0.37 -10.64 14.04
N LEU A 230 -0.06 -9.92 15.07
CA LEU A 230 -0.51 -8.54 14.97
C LEU A 230 0.53 -7.55 15.53
N THR A 231 1.81 -7.91 15.57
CA THR A 231 2.87 -7.01 16.01
C THR A 231 2.83 -5.70 15.21
N GLY A 232 2.81 -4.57 15.90
CA GLY A 232 2.71 -3.24 15.29
C GLY A 232 1.35 -2.89 14.67
N THR A 233 0.41 -3.83 14.54
CA THR A 233 -0.93 -3.56 13.98
C THR A 233 -1.72 -2.62 14.88
N ILE A 234 -2.39 -1.63 14.30
CA ILE A 234 -3.29 -0.69 14.98
C ILE A 234 -4.73 -1.15 14.77
N LEU A 235 -5.50 -1.25 15.88
CA LEU A 235 -6.90 -1.71 15.87
C LEU A 235 -7.87 -0.67 16.45
N ARG A 236 -7.42 0.54 16.65
CA ARG A 236 -8.24 1.60 17.21
C ARG A 236 -9.51 1.82 16.38
N GLU A 237 -10.65 1.95 17.03
CA GLU A 237 -11.96 2.18 16.40
C GLU A 237 -12.43 1.06 15.44
N ALA A 238 -11.63 -0.01 15.25
CA ALA A 238 -11.98 -1.12 14.38
C ALA A 238 -13.22 -1.87 14.84
N ASN A 239 -14.06 -2.30 13.91
CA ASN A 239 -15.23 -3.13 14.20
C ASN A 239 -14.88 -4.61 14.04
N LEU A 240 -14.75 -5.33 15.15
CA LEU A 240 -14.46 -6.77 15.24
C LEU A 240 -15.68 -7.60 15.67
N THR A 241 -16.89 -7.07 15.44
CA THR A 241 -18.12 -7.80 15.78
C THR A 241 -18.13 -9.20 15.16
N ASP A 242 -18.41 -10.22 15.98
CA ASP A 242 -18.45 -11.63 15.57
C ASP A 242 -17.15 -12.14 14.91
N GLY A 243 -16.05 -11.40 15.01
CA GLY A 243 -14.72 -11.78 14.52
C GLY A 243 -13.99 -12.71 15.49
N SER A 244 -12.92 -13.38 15.03
CA SER A 244 -12.10 -14.23 15.90
C SER A 244 -10.71 -13.64 16.11
N LEU A 245 -10.34 -13.46 17.36
CA LEU A 245 -9.01 -13.07 17.86
C LEU A 245 -8.43 -14.18 18.74
N ALA A 246 -8.88 -15.42 18.55
CA ALA A 246 -8.47 -16.54 19.39
C ALA A 246 -6.95 -16.74 19.32
N GLY A 247 -6.29 -16.83 20.49
CA GLY A 247 -4.85 -17.02 20.62
C GLY A 247 -3.98 -15.84 20.18
N VAL A 248 -4.56 -14.69 19.91
CA VAL A 248 -3.81 -13.47 19.48
C VAL A 248 -3.15 -12.81 20.68
N ASP A 249 -1.94 -12.32 20.50
CA ASP A 249 -1.29 -11.42 21.45
C ASP A 249 -1.77 -9.98 21.21
N LEU A 250 -2.63 -9.50 22.10
CA LEU A 250 -3.13 -8.12 22.11
C LEU A 250 -2.47 -7.29 23.24
N SER A 251 -1.42 -7.81 23.88
CA SER A 251 -0.80 -7.13 25.02
C SER A 251 -0.38 -5.69 24.68
N GLY A 252 -0.81 -4.76 25.57
CA GLY A 252 -0.51 -3.34 25.43
C GLY A 252 -1.12 -2.64 24.21
N LYS A 253 -1.98 -3.30 23.44
CA LYS A 253 -2.65 -2.65 22.30
C LYS A 253 -3.69 -1.63 22.76
N ASP A 254 -3.74 -0.50 22.05
CA ASP A 254 -4.80 0.47 22.19
C ASP A 254 -6.06 -0.02 21.44
N LEU A 255 -7.05 -0.43 22.19
CA LEU A 255 -8.38 -0.83 21.68
C LEU A 255 -9.43 0.28 21.86
N THR A 256 -9.03 1.54 22.00
CA THR A 256 -9.98 2.66 22.13
C THR A 256 -10.95 2.66 20.94
N GLY A 257 -12.24 2.75 21.22
CA GLY A 257 -13.30 2.72 20.19
C GLY A 257 -13.54 1.35 19.53
N THR A 258 -12.66 0.36 19.71
CA THR A 258 -12.81 -0.97 19.10
C THR A 258 -14.09 -1.66 19.58
N ILE A 259 -14.86 -2.23 18.64
CA ILE A 259 -16.09 -2.98 18.90
C ILE A 259 -15.76 -4.47 18.95
N LEU A 260 -16.09 -5.14 20.07
CA LEU A 260 -15.76 -6.55 20.35
C LEU A 260 -16.99 -7.41 20.63
N ARG A 261 -18.17 -6.93 20.29
CA ARG A 261 -19.41 -7.66 20.51
C ARG A 261 -19.42 -8.99 19.76
N GLY A 262 -19.71 -10.10 20.44
CA GLY A 262 -19.68 -11.43 19.84
C GLY A 262 -18.31 -11.96 19.46
N ALA A 263 -17.24 -11.19 19.64
CA ALA A 263 -15.89 -11.58 19.23
C ALA A 263 -15.36 -12.78 20.03
N ASP A 264 -14.65 -13.69 19.37
CA ASP A 264 -13.94 -14.79 20.02
C ASP A 264 -12.51 -14.37 20.39
N LEU A 265 -12.29 -14.16 21.69
CA LEU A 265 -11.01 -13.81 22.30
C LEU A 265 -10.41 -15.01 23.08
N SER A 266 -10.83 -16.24 22.78
CA SER A 266 -10.37 -17.43 23.50
C SER A 266 -8.85 -17.51 23.55
N ASN A 267 -8.27 -17.65 24.75
CA ASN A 267 -6.83 -17.70 24.99
C ASN A 267 -6.02 -16.48 24.44
N ALA A 268 -6.67 -15.37 24.13
CA ALA A 268 -5.96 -14.14 23.76
C ALA A 268 -5.18 -13.57 24.95
N ASN A 269 -4.02 -12.99 24.68
CA ASN A 269 -3.26 -12.26 25.68
C ASN A 269 -3.74 -10.81 25.74
N LEU A 270 -4.47 -10.45 26.80
CA LEU A 270 -4.98 -9.10 27.02
C LEU A 270 -4.14 -8.29 28.02
N THR A 271 -2.91 -8.69 28.32
CA THR A 271 -2.05 -8.00 29.30
C THR A 271 -1.89 -6.52 28.94
N GLY A 272 -2.23 -5.63 29.85
CA GLY A 272 -2.14 -4.17 29.66
C GLY A 272 -3.26 -3.55 28.81
N VAL A 273 -4.21 -4.34 28.32
CA VAL A 273 -5.36 -3.83 27.55
C VAL A 273 -6.42 -3.23 28.49
N ASP A 274 -6.90 -2.03 28.17
CA ASP A 274 -8.03 -1.42 28.87
C ASP A 274 -9.36 -1.94 28.29
N LEU A 275 -10.11 -2.64 29.14
CA LEU A 275 -11.45 -3.18 28.82
C LEU A 275 -12.57 -2.33 29.40
N SER A 276 -12.27 -1.25 30.12
CA SER A 276 -13.29 -0.42 30.74
C SER A 276 -14.25 0.16 29.69
N GLY A 277 -15.55 0.11 29.98
CA GLY A 277 -16.59 0.59 29.07
C GLY A 277 -16.82 -0.22 27.80
N LYS A 278 -16.08 -1.31 27.54
CA LYS A 278 -16.24 -2.13 26.34
C LYS A 278 -17.54 -2.91 26.32
N ASP A 279 -18.16 -3.03 25.15
CA ASP A 279 -19.26 -3.97 24.93
C ASP A 279 -18.70 -5.34 24.52
N LEU A 280 -18.69 -6.28 25.48
CA LEU A 280 -18.28 -7.66 25.26
C LEU A 280 -19.53 -8.61 25.27
N THR A 281 -20.71 -8.06 25.01
CA THR A 281 -21.94 -8.85 24.95
C THR A 281 -21.79 -9.98 23.94
N GLY A 282 -22.01 -11.22 24.42
CA GLY A 282 -21.86 -12.43 23.59
C GLY A 282 -20.43 -12.83 23.25
N ALA A 283 -19.42 -12.08 23.67
CA ALA A 283 -18.03 -12.41 23.40
C ALA A 283 -17.58 -13.70 24.09
N ILE A 284 -16.53 -14.36 23.55
CA ILE A 284 -15.93 -15.56 24.12
C ILE A 284 -14.57 -15.19 24.70
N LEU A 285 -14.43 -15.20 26.01
CA LEU A 285 -13.19 -14.93 26.76
C LEU A 285 -12.65 -16.20 27.42
N LYS A 286 -12.89 -17.35 26.80
CA LYS A 286 -12.48 -18.64 27.33
C LYS A 286 -10.95 -18.70 27.50
N GLY A 287 -10.50 -19.03 28.74
CA GLY A 287 -9.10 -19.20 29.06
C GLY A 287 -8.28 -17.90 29.09
N VAL A 288 -8.93 -16.74 29.08
CA VAL A 288 -8.27 -15.43 29.17
C VAL A 288 -7.92 -15.11 30.62
N ASP A 289 -6.75 -14.55 30.87
CA ASP A 289 -6.40 -13.99 32.16
C ASP A 289 -6.87 -12.53 32.26
N LEU A 290 -7.85 -12.32 33.12
CA LEU A 290 -8.44 -11.02 33.44
C LEU A 290 -8.03 -10.53 34.83
N SER A 291 -7.07 -11.17 35.50
CA SER A 291 -6.65 -10.80 36.86
C SER A 291 -6.30 -9.31 36.93
N ASP A 292 -6.70 -8.68 38.03
CA ASP A 292 -6.47 -7.26 38.31
C ASP A 292 -7.03 -6.27 37.25
N ARG A 293 -7.95 -6.70 36.38
CA ARG A 293 -8.54 -5.85 35.35
C ARG A 293 -9.67 -4.98 35.90
N ASP A 294 -9.65 -3.72 35.52
CA ASP A 294 -10.80 -2.86 35.69
C ASP A 294 -11.85 -3.13 34.60
N LEU A 295 -12.96 -3.69 34.99
CA LEU A 295 -14.12 -3.91 34.13
C LEU A 295 -15.21 -2.85 34.34
N ALA A 296 -14.86 -1.66 34.84
CA ALA A 296 -15.85 -0.60 35.06
C ALA A 296 -16.55 -0.25 33.73
N GLY A 297 -17.89 -0.22 33.77
CA GLY A 297 -18.69 0.06 32.57
C GLY A 297 -18.72 -1.04 31.51
N THR A 298 -17.91 -2.12 31.61
CA THR A 298 -17.88 -3.22 30.63
C THR A 298 -19.21 -3.99 30.66
N MET A 299 -19.81 -4.24 29.50
CA MET A 299 -20.98 -5.08 29.34
C MET A 299 -20.55 -6.52 29.08
N LEU A 300 -21.07 -7.48 29.91
CA LEU A 300 -20.67 -8.89 29.90
C LEU A 300 -21.86 -9.85 29.69
N ARG A 301 -22.99 -9.35 29.21
CA ARG A 301 -24.15 -10.19 29.01
C ARG A 301 -23.92 -11.27 27.97
N GLY A 302 -24.13 -12.53 28.30
CA GLY A 302 -23.87 -13.66 27.41
C GLY A 302 -22.39 -13.92 27.10
N THR A 303 -21.49 -13.29 27.85
CA THR A 303 -20.05 -13.49 27.68
C THR A 303 -19.63 -14.86 28.22
N ASN A 304 -18.91 -15.65 27.43
CA ASN A 304 -18.35 -16.92 27.89
C ASN A 304 -17.02 -16.71 28.61
N LEU A 305 -16.99 -16.77 29.92
CA LEU A 305 -15.81 -16.65 30.79
C LEU A 305 -15.27 -18.01 31.26
N SER A 306 -15.61 -19.11 30.57
CA SER A 306 -15.17 -20.45 30.98
C SER A 306 -13.65 -20.53 31.02
N TYR A 307 -13.08 -21.07 32.10
CA TYR A 307 -11.64 -21.23 32.29
C TYR A 307 -10.86 -19.92 32.33
N SER A 308 -11.49 -18.74 32.34
CA SER A 308 -10.80 -17.48 32.54
C SER A 308 -10.32 -17.33 34.00
N ILE A 309 -9.22 -16.58 34.14
CA ILE A 309 -8.70 -16.26 35.48
C ILE A 309 -9.25 -14.89 35.86
N LEU A 310 -9.96 -14.84 37.03
CA LEU A 310 -10.67 -13.66 37.50
C LEU A 310 -10.20 -13.22 38.90
N THR A 311 -8.90 -13.44 39.19
CA THR A 311 -8.33 -13.05 40.48
C THR A 311 -8.44 -11.54 40.65
N ASP A 312 -8.97 -11.09 41.79
CA ASP A 312 -9.16 -9.70 42.16
C ASP A 312 -10.03 -8.86 41.17
N VAL A 313 -10.80 -9.51 40.31
CA VAL A 313 -11.77 -8.86 39.41
C VAL A 313 -13.06 -8.51 40.13
N ASN A 314 -13.50 -7.26 40.05
CA ASN A 314 -14.79 -6.83 40.58
C ASN A 314 -15.89 -7.05 39.54
N LEU A 315 -16.71 -8.06 39.77
CA LEU A 315 -17.91 -8.37 38.96
C LEU A 315 -19.24 -7.87 39.58
N SER A 316 -19.18 -7.08 40.64
CA SER A 316 -20.41 -6.59 41.29
C SER A 316 -21.22 -5.71 40.33
N GLY A 317 -22.54 -5.99 40.25
CA GLY A 317 -23.45 -5.27 39.35
C GLY A 317 -23.30 -5.58 37.88
N LYS A 318 -22.48 -6.58 37.49
CA LYS A 318 -22.38 -7.04 36.09
C LYS A 318 -23.55 -7.94 35.73
N ASP A 319 -24.12 -7.73 34.56
CA ASP A 319 -25.07 -8.65 33.95
C ASP A 319 -24.29 -9.79 33.29
N LEU A 320 -24.40 -10.99 33.83
CA LEU A 320 -23.75 -12.22 33.37
C LEU A 320 -24.78 -13.22 32.84
N GLU A 321 -26.01 -12.77 32.52
CA GLU A 321 -27.07 -13.63 32.01
C GLU A 321 -26.72 -14.15 30.61
N GLY A 322 -26.71 -15.49 30.44
CA GLY A 322 -26.46 -16.13 29.15
C GLY A 322 -25.65 -17.44 29.20
#